data_d340fdf63e8c0e493b7b12ffbdd1603e
#
_entry.id   d340fdf63e8c0e493b7b12ffbdd1603e
#
_cell.length_a   1.000
_cell.length_b   1.000
_cell.length_c   1.000
_cell.angle_alpha   90.00
_cell.angle_beta   90.00
_cell.angle_gamma   90.00
#
_symmetry.space_group_name_H-M   'P 1'
#
loop_
_entity.id
_entity.type
_entity.pdbx_description
1 polymer ?
#
loop_
_entity_poly.entity_id
_entity_poly.type
_entity_poly.pdbx_seq_one_letter_code
_entity_poly.pdbx_strand_id
1 'polypeptide(L)'
;MKPQSYLAITVISAVLFFVPKWKPDTNKAQVNFSVKGPFGTVHGKFSGLKADIRFSTDDLSGSSVSASIDAKTVSTGIGLRNRDLRKKQEWLNTDKYPLISFKSDKIEKKESGYIAAGELTMKGKTKPIKIPFTFSGKGDNGVFKGKFIINREDFNIGKHGGSVGSNVTIELNIPVKK
;
A
#
# COMPACT_ATOMS: atom_id res chain seq x y z
N MET A 1 56.82 13.94 39.07
CA MET A 1 55.40 14.21 38.82
C MET A 1 55.00 13.40 37.61
N LYS A 2 54.11 12.36 37.75
CA LYS A 2 53.58 11.57 36.64
C LYS A 2 52.29 12.22 36.17
N PRO A 3 52.05 12.41 34.86
CA PRO A 3 50.78 12.93 34.39
C PRO A 3 49.68 11.86 34.53
N GLN A 4 48.60 12.19 35.21
CA GLN A 4 47.39 11.38 35.24
C GLN A 4 46.60 11.61 33.96
N SER A 5 46.54 10.58 33.10
CA SER A 5 45.67 10.57 31.91
C SER A 5 44.24 10.37 32.34
N TYR A 6 43.39 11.36 32.19
CA TYR A 6 41.93 11.23 32.37
C TYR A 6 41.34 10.60 31.11
N LEU A 7 40.87 9.38 31.22
CA LEU A 7 40.11 8.71 30.17
C LEU A 7 38.68 9.28 30.15
N ALA A 8 38.41 10.14 29.17
CA ALA A 8 37.04 10.65 28.97
C ALA A 8 36.17 9.54 28.42
N ILE A 9 35.27 8.99 29.24
CA ILE A 9 34.26 8.04 28.81
C ILE A 9 33.13 8.83 28.16
N THR A 10 33.08 8.83 26.84
CA THR A 10 31.95 9.38 26.08
C THR A 10 30.79 8.39 26.15
N VAL A 11 29.81 8.68 26.97
CA VAL A 11 28.55 7.91 27.00
C VAL A 11 27.71 8.29 25.77
N ILE A 12 27.74 7.42 24.76
CA ILE A 12 26.84 7.53 23.62
C ILE A 12 25.47 7.05 24.09
N SER A 13 24.59 7.99 24.42
CA SER A 13 23.19 7.70 24.70
C SER A 13 22.49 7.30 23.39
N ALA A 14 22.21 6.02 23.21
CA ALA A 14 21.39 5.54 22.10
C ALA A 14 19.94 5.97 22.35
N VAL A 15 19.45 6.94 21.60
CA VAL A 15 18.05 7.32 21.60
C VAL A 15 17.29 6.23 20.84
N LEU A 16 16.57 5.39 21.58
CA LEU A 16 15.66 4.39 21.00
C LEU A 16 14.40 5.12 20.51
N PHE A 17 14.30 5.36 19.21
CA PHE A 17 13.07 5.84 18.60
C PHE A 17 12.04 4.70 18.58
N PHE A 18 10.92 4.91 19.23
CA PHE A 18 9.80 3.98 19.18
C PHE A 18 8.95 4.29 17.93
N VAL A 19 8.90 3.35 16.98
CA VAL A 19 8.05 3.48 15.79
C VAL A 19 6.65 2.94 16.12
N PRO A 20 5.65 3.81 16.19
CA PRO A 20 4.30 3.39 16.56
C PRO A 20 3.69 2.45 15.51
N LYS A 21 2.92 1.48 16.00
CA LYS A 21 2.11 0.58 15.18
C LYS A 21 0.73 1.18 14.99
N TRP A 22 0.31 1.27 13.72
CA TRP A 22 -0.98 1.78 13.33
C TRP A 22 -1.87 0.64 12.82
N LYS A 23 -3.09 0.53 13.35
CA LYS A 23 -4.09 -0.46 12.94
C LYS A 23 -5.13 0.22 12.03
N PRO A 24 -5.37 -0.26 10.80
CA PRO A 24 -6.43 0.24 9.96
C PRO A 24 -7.80 0.03 10.58
N ASP A 25 -8.67 1.05 10.47
CA ASP A 25 -10.11 0.88 10.66
C ASP A 25 -10.66 0.22 9.39
N THR A 26 -10.79 -1.10 9.43
CA THR A 26 -11.17 -1.93 8.27
C THR A 26 -12.56 -1.59 7.72
N ASN A 27 -13.44 -1.02 8.53
CA ASN A 27 -14.79 -0.61 8.11
C ASN A 27 -14.78 0.72 7.34
N LYS A 28 -13.76 1.57 7.58
CA LYS A 28 -13.63 2.90 6.96
C LYS A 28 -12.52 2.95 5.92
N ALA A 29 -11.63 1.97 5.91
CA ALA A 29 -10.55 1.89 4.93
C ALA A 29 -11.11 1.75 3.51
N GLN A 30 -10.65 2.62 2.62
CA GLN A 30 -11.05 2.65 1.22
C GLN A 30 -9.85 2.36 0.32
N VAL A 31 -10.01 1.36 -0.54
CA VAL A 31 -9.08 1.01 -1.60
C VAL A 31 -9.87 1.05 -2.90
N ASN A 32 -9.85 2.19 -3.55
CA ASN A 32 -10.61 2.44 -4.77
C ASN A 32 -9.70 2.33 -5.99
N PHE A 33 -10.28 1.97 -7.12
CA PHE A 33 -9.58 1.99 -8.39
C PHE A 33 -10.46 2.55 -9.49
N SER A 34 -9.83 3.07 -10.54
CA SER A 34 -10.48 3.46 -11.77
C SER A 34 -9.65 3.10 -12.99
N VAL A 35 -10.32 2.72 -14.07
CA VAL A 35 -9.70 2.34 -15.34
C VAL A 35 -10.58 2.77 -16.51
N LYS A 36 -9.98 3.18 -17.63
CA LYS A 36 -10.73 3.46 -18.86
C LYS A 36 -11.28 2.16 -19.44
N GLY A 37 -12.58 2.11 -19.67
CA GLY A 37 -13.27 1.04 -20.38
C GLY A 37 -13.77 1.51 -21.74
N PRO A 38 -14.36 0.62 -22.57
CA PRO A 38 -14.86 0.96 -23.90
C PRO A 38 -16.00 1.98 -23.89
N PHE A 39 -16.75 2.06 -22.79
CA PHE A 39 -17.93 2.94 -22.64
C PHE A 39 -17.76 3.99 -21.54
N GLY A 40 -16.52 4.35 -21.20
CA GLY A 40 -16.22 5.31 -20.16
C GLY A 40 -15.37 4.74 -19.02
N THR A 41 -15.16 5.55 -17.97
CA THR A 41 -14.35 5.14 -16.83
C THR A 41 -15.13 4.17 -15.94
N VAL A 42 -14.53 3.04 -15.65
CA VAL A 42 -15.02 2.06 -14.67
C VAL A 42 -14.39 2.38 -13.32
N HIS A 43 -15.24 2.61 -12.33
CA HIS A 43 -14.84 2.74 -10.93
C HIS A 43 -15.11 1.44 -10.18
N GLY A 44 -14.22 1.11 -9.27
CA GLY A 44 -14.37 -0.05 -8.41
C GLY A 44 -13.62 0.10 -7.10
N LYS A 45 -13.83 -0.88 -6.24
CA LYS A 45 -13.20 -0.93 -4.92
C LYS A 45 -12.86 -2.34 -4.51
N PHE A 46 -11.95 -2.44 -3.57
CA PHE A 46 -11.72 -3.63 -2.75
C PHE A 46 -12.09 -3.33 -1.30
N SER A 47 -12.43 -4.35 -0.54
CA SER A 47 -12.78 -4.27 0.88
C SER A 47 -11.91 -5.22 1.71
N GLY A 48 -11.95 -5.07 3.06
CA GLY A 48 -11.28 -6.00 3.96
C GLY A 48 -9.75 -5.87 3.93
N LEU A 49 -9.22 -4.65 3.80
CA LEU A 49 -7.79 -4.40 3.91
C LEU A 49 -7.28 -4.87 5.28
N LYS A 50 -6.27 -5.73 5.24
CA LYS A 50 -5.46 -6.11 6.40
C LYS A 50 -4.09 -5.50 6.24
N ALA A 51 -3.58 -4.81 7.26
CA ALA A 51 -2.23 -4.26 7.20
C ALA A 51 -1.57 -4.24 8.58
N ASP A 52 -0.26 -4.45 8.57
CA ASP A 52 0.66 -4.11 9.63
C ASP A 52 1.43 -2.85 9.19
N ILE A 53 1.19 -1.73 9.86
CA ILE A 53 1.77 -0.45 9.53
C ILE A 53 2.57 0.03 10.74
N ARG A 54 3.87 0.15 10.57
CA ARG A 54 4.77 0.85 11.50
C ARG A 54 5.19 2.13 10.82
N PHE A 55 4.86 3.27 11.40
CA PHE A 55 5.18 4.54 10.77
C PHE A 55 5.39 5.64 11.80
N SER A 56 6.53 6.31 11.69
CA SER A 56 6.88 7.52 12.42
C SER A 56 7.42 8.57 11.44
N THR A 57 7.00 9.81 11.60
CA THR A 57 7.56 10.94 10.85
C THR A 57 9.00 11.24 11.25
N ASP A 58 9.41 10.81 12.46
CA ASP A 58 10.69 11.08 13.09
C ASP A 58 11.69 9.93 12.87
N ASP A 59 11.18 8.72 12.55
CA ASP A 59 12.01 7.56 12.24
C ASP A 59 11.45 6.78 11.04
N LEU A 60 11.88 7.18 9.84
CA LEU A 60 11.49 6.50 8.61
C LEU A 60 12.27 5.19 8.40
N SER A 61 13.43 5.05 9.01
CA SER A 61 14.25 3.85 8.88
C SER A 61 13.63 2.64 9.58
N GLY A 62 12.95 2.87 10.70
CA GLY A 62 12.15 1.86 11.41
C GLY A 62 10.73 1.68 10.87
N SER A 63 10.32 2.52 9.90
CA SER A 63 8.96 2.49 9.36
C SER A 63 8.80 1.41 8.28
N SER A 64 7.66 0.72 8.28
CA SER A 64 7.35 -0.34 7.31
C SER A 64 5.84 -0.52 7.12
N VAL A 65 5.46 -1.03 5.95
CA VAL A 65 4.08 -1.38 5.62
C VAL A 65 4.05 -2.78 5.02
N SER A 66 3.19 -3.64 5.58
CA SER A 66 2.80 -4.90 4.96
C SER A 66 1.28 -4.95 4.91
N ALA A 67 0.71 -5.09 3.72
CA ALA A 67 -0.73 -5.03 3.50
C ALA A 67 -1.21 -6.15 2.59
N SER A 68 -2.44 -6.60 2.79
CA SER A 68 -3.11 -7.57 1.92
C SER A 68 -4.61 -7.32 1.83
N ILE A 69 -5.18 -7.71 0.69
CA ILE A 69 -6.61 -7.63 0.40
C ILE A 69 -7.04 -8.95 -0.24
N ASP A 70 -8.21 -9.48 0.14
CA ASP A 70 -8.85 -10.58 -0.57
C ASP A 70 -9.35 -10.06 -1.95
N ALA A 71 -8.77 -10.60 -3.02
CA ALA A 71 -9.13 -10.22 -4.39
C ALA A 71 -10.60 -10.51 -4.72
N LYS A 72 -11.26 -11.44 -4.02
CA LYS A 72 -12.70 -11.75 -4.18
C LYS A 72 -13.61 -10.59 -3.79
N THR A 73 -13.11 -9.63 -3.01
CA THR A 73 -13.88 -8.46 -2.56
C THR A 73 -14.05 -7.40 -3.64
N VAL A 74 -13.46 -7.58 -4.83
CA VAL A 74 -13.60 -6.66 -5.96
C VAL A 74 -15.06 -6.36 -6.27
N SER A 75 -15.39 -5.07 -6.36
CA SER A 75 -16.73 -4.59 -6.69
C SER A 75 -16.65 -3.37 -7.60
N THR A 76 -17.41 -3.39 -8.69
CA THR A 76 -17.59 -2.30 -9.64
C THR A 76 -19.06 -1.84 -9.74
N GLY A 77 -19.90 -2.27 -8.78
CA GLY A 77 -21.33 -2.00 -8.79
C GLY A 77 -22.14 -2.87 -9.79
N ILE A 78 -21.48 -3.61 -10.71
CA ILE A 78 -22.16 -4.45 -11.72
C ILE A 78 -21.83 -5.92 -11.45
N GLY A 79 -22.85 -6.71 -11.08
CA GLY A 79 -22.69 -8.10 -10.66
C GLY A 79 -22.01 -8.99 -11.71
N LEU A 80 -22.41 -8.88 -12.99
CA LEU A 80 -21.80 -9.64 -14.08
C LEU A 80 -20.32 -9.33 -14.24
N ARG A 81 -19.95 -8.03 -14.23
CA ARG A 81 -18.54 -7.60 -14.29
C ARG A 81 -17.74 -8.11 -13.10
N ASN A 82 -18.31 -8.03 -11.89
CA ASN A 82 -17.66 -8.52 -10.68
C ASN A 82 -17.40 -10.03 -10.75
N ARG A 83 -18.36 -10.81 -11.28
CA ARG A 83 -18.20 -12.24 -11.51
C ARG A 83 -17.06 -12.50 -12.50
N ASP A 84 -17.05 -11.78 -13.62
CA ASP A 84 -16.02 -11.94 -14.65
C ASP A 84 -14.63 -11.59 -14.12
N LEU A 85 -14.49 -10.48 -13.39
CA LEU A 85 -13.23 -10.10 -12.73
C LEU A 85 -12.72 -11.20 -11.78
N ARG A 86 -13.61 -11.86 -11.04
CA ARG A 86 -13.22 -12.91 -10.09
C ARG A 86 -12.88 -14.23 -10.77
N LYS A 87 -13.68 -14.66 -11.75
CA LYS A 87 -13.66 -16.04 -12.24
C LYS A 87 -12.84 -16.26 -13.52
N LYS A 88 -12.82 -15.29 -14.42
CA LYS A 88 -12.13 -15.47 -15.70
C LYS A 88 -10.60 -15.46 -15.52
N GLN A 89 -9.94 -16.39 -16.21
CA GLN A 89 -8.49 -16.55 -16.14
C GLN A 89 -7.72 -15.33 -16.62
N GLU A 90 -8.25 -14.61 -17.60
CA GLU A 90 -7.65 -13.36 -18.09
C GLU A 90 -7.74 -12.21 -17.09
N TRP A 91 -8.69 -12.23 -16.12
CA TRP A 91 -8.84 -11.21 -15.10
C TRP A 91 -8.12 -11.62 -13.80
N LEU A 92 -8.70 -11.36 -12.63
CA LEU A 92 -8.04 -11.62 -11.34
C LEU A 92 -7.89 -13.11 -11.03
N ASN A 93 -8.81 -13.96 -11.53
CA ASN A 93 -8.81 -15.41 -11.27
C ASN A 93 -8.63 -15.72 -9.76
N THR A 94 -9.55 -15.19 -8.96
CA THR A 94 -9.39 -15.12 -7.51
C THR A 94 -9.43 -16.48 -6.81
N ASP A 95 -9.91 -17.53 -7.47
CA ASP A 95 -9.85 -18.89 -6.92
C ASP A 95 -8.40 -19.41 -6.91
N LYS A 96 -7.61 -19.04 -7.91
CA LYS A 96 -6.18 -19.37 -7.98
C LYS A 96 -5.29 -18.36 -7.28
N TYR A 97 -5.67 -17.09 -7.30
CA TYR A 97 -4.89 -15.97 -6.78
C TYR A 97 -5.74 -15.13 -5.81
N PRO A 98 -6.00 -15.63 -4.60
CA PRO A 98 -6.96 -15.02 -3.69
C PRO A 98 -6.49 -13.69 -3.08
N LEU A 99 -5.18 -13.42 -3.05
CA LEU A 99 -4.63 -12.27 -2.37
C LEU A 99 -3.93 -11.29 -3.33
N ILE A 100 -4.13 -10.01 -3.07
CA ILE A 100 -3.30 -8.91 -3.52
C ILE A 100 -2.50 -8.46 -2.30
N SER A 101 -1.18 -8.34 -2.40
CA SER A 101 -0.34 -7.96 -1.27
C SER A 101 0.73 -6.95 -1.65
N PHE A 102 1.06 -6.09 -0.70
CA PHE A 102 2.16 -5.14 -0.79
C PHE A 102 3.04 -5.26 0.45
N LYS A 103 4.36 -5.21 0.25
CA LYS A 103 5.35 -5.13 1.32
C LYS A 103 6.37 -4.06 0.96
N SER A 104 6.54 -3.08 1.85
CA SER A 104 7.56 -2.05 1.67
C SER A 104 8.95 -2.58 2.01
N ASP A 105 9.93 -2.16 1.21
CA ASP A 105 11.36 -2.32 1.50
C ASP A 105 11.88 -1.11 2.26
N LYS A 106 11.37 0.08 1.92
CA LYS A 106 11.72 1.34 2.58
C LYS A 106 10.61 2.39 2.47
N ILE A 107 10.64 3.34 3.39
CA ILE A 107 9.83 4.55 3.34
C ILE A 107 10.74 5.77 3.28
N GLU A 108 10.48 6.67 2.34
CA GLU A 108 11.27 7.87 2.10
C GLU A 108 10.40 9.12 2.21
N LYS A 109 10.96 10.19 2.77
CA LYS A 109 10.30 11.51 2.77
C LYS A 109 10.45 12.17 1.40
N LYS A 110 9.40 12.85 0.95
CA LYS A 110 9.37 13.71 -0.24
C LYS A 110 8.81 15.09 0.14
N GLU A 111 8.92 16.07 -0.76
CA GLU A 111 8.47 17.45 -0.50
C GLU A 111 7.01 17.53 -0.01
N SER A 112 6.11 16.76 -0.61
CA SER A 112 4.66 16.77 -0.31
C SER A 112 4.16 15.53 0.42
N GLY A 113 5.03 14.77 1.12
CA GLY A 113 4.63 13.56 1.83
C GLY A 113 5.71 12.49 1.88
N TYR A 114 5.35 11.26 1.54
CA TYR A 114 6.22 10.09 1.67
C TYR A 114 6.06 9.17 0.45
N ILE A 115 7.03 8.31 0.24
CA ILE A 115 6.95 7.20 -0.72
C ILE A 115 7.24 5.89 0.04
N ALA A 116 6.34 4.93 -0.05
CA ALA A 116 6.62 3.54 0.28
C ALA A 116 7.08 2.84 -0.99
N ALA A 117 8.36 2.53 -1.08
CA ALA A 117 8.93 1.69 -2.14
C ALA A 117 8.91 0.24 -1.68
N GLY A 118 8.51 -0.69 -2.55
CA GLY A 118 8.37 -2.09 -2.19
C GLY A 118 7.77 -2.92 -3.30
N GLU A 119 7.32 -4.11 -2.96
CA GLU A 119 6.80 -5.09 -3.90
C GLU A 119 5.29 -5.23 -3.81
N LEU A 120 4.62 -5.13 -4.95
CA LEU A 120 3.20 -5.45 -5.14
C LEU A 120 3.06 -6.80 -5.81
N THR A 121 2.31 -7.70 -5.18
CA THR A 121 1.97 -9.00 -5.77
C THR A 121 0.49 -9.04 -6.10
N MET A 122 0.18 -9.29 -7.37
CA MET A 122 -1.17 -9.52 -7.86
C MET A 122 -1.16 -10.66 -8.89
N LYS A 123 -2.18 -11.51 -8.85
CA LYS A 123 -2.35 -12.61 -9.81
C LYS A 123 -1.06 -13.44 -10.03
N GLY A 124 -0.32 -13.71 -8.93
CA GLY A 124 0.92 -14.48 -8.96
C GLY A 124 2.13 -13.77 -9.60
N LYS A 125 2.04 -12.48 -9.88
CA LYS A 125 3.15 -11.65 -10.36
C LYS A 125 3.53 -10.63 -9.30
N THR A 126 4.82 -10.50 -9.05
CA THR A 126 5.40 -9.51 -8.13
C THR A 126 6.16 -8.47 -8.94
N LYS A 127 5.91 -7.21 -8.65
CA LYS A 127 6.56 -6.06 -9.29
C LYS A 127 6.96 -5.01 -8.27
N PRO A 128 8.13 -4.39 -8.42
CA PRO A 128 8.49 -3.24 -7.60
C PRO A 128 7.59 -2.06 -7.95
N ILE A 129 7.06 -1.40 -6.93
CA ILE A 129 6.27 -0.18 -7.09
C ILE A 129 6.66 0.88 -6.07
N LYS A 130 6.26 2.13 -6.35
CA LYS A 130 6.39 3.25 -5.44
C LYS A 130 5.00 3.80 -5.17
N ILE A 131 4.57 3.76 -3.92
CA ILE A 131 3.28 4.29 -3.46
C ILE A 131 3.51 5.64 -2.79
N PRO A 132 3.22 6.77 -3.47
CA PRO A 132 3.21 8.07 -2.82
C PRO A 132 2.04 8.16 -1.84
N PHE A 133 2.29 8.72 -0.67
CA PHE A 133 1.26 8.90 0.34
C PHE A 133 1.51 10.13 1.22
N THR A 134 0.44 10.60 1.84
CA THR A 134 0.49 11.56 2.93
C THR A 134 -0.01 10.91 4.21
N PHE A 135 0.47 11.38 5.34
CA PHE A 135 -0.02 11.01 6.65
C PHE A 135 -0.43 12.26 7.42
N SER A 136 -1.62 12.21 7.99
CA SER A 136 -2.07 13.21 8.96
C SER A 136 -2.54 12.48 10.22
N GLY A 137 -1.99 12.86 11.39
CA GLY A 137 -2.32 12.21 12.64
C GLY A 137 -2.41 13.22 13.79
N LYS A 138 -3.29 12.92 14.76
CA LYS A 138 -3.41 13.65 16.01
C LYS A 138 -3.68 12.65 17.15
N GLY A 139 -2.76 12.59 18.12
CA GLY A 139 -2.83 11.61 19.21
C GLY A 139 -2.77 10.18 18.65
N ASP A 140 -3.78 9.37 18.97
CA ASP A 140 -3.84 7.97 18.56
C ASP A 140 -4.61 7.74 17.26
N ASN A 141 -5.08 8.79 16.60
CA ASN A 141 -5.78 8.69 15.32
C ASN A 141 -4.94 9.24 14.19
N GLY A 142 -5.04 8.61 13.03
CA GLY A 142 -4.35 9.06 11.82
C GLY A 142 -5.08 8.62 10.55
N VAL A 143 -4.64 9.20 9.43
CA VAL A 143 -5.14 8.84 8.10
C VAL A 143 -3.96 8.81 7.13
N PHE A 144 -3.79 7.69 6.44
CA PHE A 144 -2.93 7.58 5.28
C PHE A 144 -3.76 7.79 4.01
N LYS A 145 -3.31 8.66 3.12
CA LYS A 145 -3.92 8.87 1.81
C LYS A 145 -2.87 8.69 0.72
N GLY A 146 -3.23 7.97 -0.34
CA GLY A 146 -2.33 7.73 -1.47
C GLY A 146 -3.09 7.72 -2.79
N LYS A 147 -2.41 8.13 -3.86
CA LYS A 147 -2.90 8.03 -5.23
C LYS A 147 -1.73 7.69 -6.16
N PHE A 148 -1.88 6.62 -6.93
CA PHE A 148 -0.84 6.16 -7.85
C PHE A 148 -1.45 5.38 -9.01
N ILE A 149 -0.64 5.09 -10.01
CA ILE A 149 -1.04 4.35 -11.20
C ILE A 149 -0.23 3.08 -11.29
N ILE A 150 -0.89 1.97 -11.62
CA ILE A 150 -0.26 0.70 -11.99
C ILE A 150 -0.66 0.33 -13.42
N ASN A 151 0.21 -0.36 -14.13
CA ASN A 151 -0.15 -1.02 -15.37
C ASN A 151 -0.66 -2.44 -15.06
N ARG A 152 -1.95 -2.71 -15.32
CA ARG A 152 -2.57 -4.01 -15.06
C ARG A 152 -1.93 -5.15 -15.86
N GLU A 153 -1.38 -4.82 -17.03
CA GLU A 153 -0.78 -5.79 -17.94
C GLU A 153 0.53 -6.35 -17.38
N ASP A 154 1.26 -5.59 -16.55
CA ASP A 154 2.46 -6.07 -15.83
C ASP A 154 2.15 -7.25 -14.90
N PHE A 155 0.88 -7.38 -14.49
CA PHE A 155 0.36 -8.46 -13.64
C PHE A 155 -0.45 -9.49 -14.44
N ASN A 156 -0.41 -9.45 -15.76
CA ASN A 156 -1.21 -10.33 -16.64
C ASN A 156 -2.73 -10.23 -16.37
N ILE A 157 -3.24 -9.05 -16.00
CA ILE A 157 -4.67 -8.81 -15.77
C ILE A 157 -5.30 -8.20 -17.01
N GLY A 158 -6.24 -8.94 -17.60
CA GLY A 158 -6.92 -8.61 -18.86
C GLY A 158 -6.02 -8.86 -20.09
N LYS A 159 -6.61 -8.69 -21.27
CA LYS A 159 -5.87 -8.84 -22.53
C LYS A 159 -4.95 -7.64 -22.77
N HIS A 160 -3.76 -7.90 -23.26
CA HIS A 160 -2.85 -6.88 -23.75
C HIS A 160 -3.44 -6.21 -25.00
N GLY A 161 -3.39 -4.87 -25.07
CA GLY A 161 -3.96 -4.11 -26.20
C GLY A 161 -5.47 -4.23 -26.38
N GLY A 162 -6.21 -4.70 -25.35
CA GLY A 162 -7.67 -4.80 -25.39
C GLY A 162 -8.39 -3.46 -25.20
N SER A 163 -9.72 -3.47 -25.25
CA SER A 163 -10.58 -2.27 -25.11
C SER A 163 -10.57 -1.64 -23.71
N VAL A 164 -10.00 -2.31 -22.72
CA VAL A 164 -9.82 -1.77 -21.35
C VAL A 164 -8.42 -1.18 -21.24
N GLY A 165 -8.32 0.04 -20.77
CA GLY A 165 -7.03 0.74 -20.60
C GLY A 165 -6.05 -0.04 -19.72
N SER A 166 -4.77 0.04 -20.02
CA SER A 166 -3.71 -0.63 -19.25
C SER A 166 -3.44 0.04 -17.90
N ASN A 167 -3.57 1.35 -17.83
CA ASN A 167 -3.35 2.14 -16.63
C ASN A 167 -4.57 2.12 -15.70
N VAL A 168 -4.34 1.67 -14.47
CA VAL A 168 -5.33 1.67 -13.39
C VAL A 168 -4.89 2.65 -12.33
N THR A 169 -5.72 3.65 -12.06
CA THR A 169 -5.50 4.59 -10.95
C THR A 169 -6.00 3.95 -9.67
N ILE A 170 -5.16 3.94 -8.64
CA ILE A 170 -5.48 3.47 -7.29
C ILE A 170 -5.56 4.66 -6.35
N GLU A 171 -6.60 4.72 -5.53
CA GLU A 171 -6.79 5.74 -4.50
C GLU A 171 -6.99 5.07 -3.15
N LEU A 172 -6.17 5.45 -2.19
CA LEU A 172 -6.17 4.94 -0.82
C LEU A 172 -6.65 6.04 0.14
N ASN A 173 -7.57 5.69 1.03
CA ASN A 173 -7.93 6.48 2.20
C ASN A 173 -8.07 5.54 3.38
N ILE A 174 -7.06 5.50 4.25
CA ILE A 174 -6.90 4.48 5.29
C ILE A 174 -6.85 5.16 6.65
N PRO A 175 -8.01 5.35 7.31
CA PRO A 175 -8.04 5.75 8.71
C PRO A 175 -7.41 4.68 9.59
N VAL A 176 -6.61 5.09 10.57
CA VAL A 176 -5.85 4.22 11.46
C VAL A 176 -5.92 4.68 12.90
N LYS A 177 -5.67 3.74 13.82
CA LYS A 177 -5.44 4.01 15.25
C LYS A 177 -4.14 3.31 15.71
N LYS A 178 -3.49 3.90 16.72
CA LYS A 178 -2.40 3.23 17.45
C LYS A 178 -2.91 2.09 18.30
#